data_bc9e5932c4ffa6d11b63d6d83bbc4cce
#
_entry.id   bc9e5932c4ffa6d11b63d6d83bbc4cce
#
_cell.length_a   1.000
_cell.length_b   1.000
_cell.length_c   1.000
_cell.angle_alpha   90.00
_cell.angle_beta   90.00
_cell.angle_gamma   90.00
#
_symmetry.space_group_name_H-M   'P 1'
#
loop_
_entity.id
_entity.type
_entity.pdbx_description
1 polymer ?
#
loop_
_entity_poly.entity_id
_entity_poly.type
_entity_poly.pdbx_seq_one_letter_code
_entity_poly.pdbx_strand_id
1 'polypeptide(L)'
;PMSLHLFRKFDAATNKRDDRLIVRTTDNEYYETSVFTVGDTFRKIVNLAAAGKDCSACYRYNGKDLFLASSERGFFYTYDGTTLKKIENAPNMTSMCVHAERIFATVSGEQNKVWFSADFNPENWKVSGDGAGYIDFDDEGGKVIKVVKFLNYVYIFRDFGVERLTAFGAQTDFSVSKIYTASARIYPDTIVPLGDRIVFLTEEGLKCLDGYNVQNIFADLSDFLSSDKRNAVATGMDGKYFLAANMVFPGDFAVKFLDEVRDQGVYNTNG
;
A
#
# COMPACT_ATOMS: atom_id res chain seq x y z
N PRO A 1 -10.83 -5.52 12.63
CA PRO A 1 -10.12 -4.35 12.14
C PRO A 1 -10.43 -4.11 10.67
N MET A 2 -10.42 -2.84 10.24
CA MET A 2 -10.56 -2.45 8.83
C MET A 2 -9.20 -2.39 8.14
N SER A 3 -8.19 -1.91 8.85
CA SER A 3 -6.79 -1.91 8.41
C SER A 3 -5.83 -2.06 9.57
N LEU A 4 -4.62 -2.52 9.25
CA LEU A 4 -3.52 -2.69 10.17
C LEU A 4 -2.30 -1.97 9.60
N HIS A 5 -1.62 -1.20 10.44
CA HIS A 5 -0.46 -0.42 10.05
C HIS A 5 0.66 -0.63 11.06
N LEU A 6 1.90 -0.67 10.58
CA LEU A 6 3.07 -0.72 11.44
C LEU A 6 3.74 0.65 11.49
N PHE A 7 3.76 1.27 12.66
CA PHE A 7 4.54 2.46 12.91
C PHE A 7 5.92 2.05 13.45
N ARG A 8 6.91 2.18 12.61
CA ARG A 8 8.30 1.92 12.99
C ARG A 8 8.85 3.16 13.67
N LYS A 9 9.16 3.03 14.95
CA LYS A 9 9.67 4.12 15.77
C LYS A 9 10.96 3.71 16.46
N PHE A 10 11.89 4.65 16.55
CA PHE A 10 13.14 4.50 17.28
C PHE A 10 13.18 5.53 18.42
N ASP A 11 13.33 5.04 19.65
CA ASP A 11 13.52 5.89 20.80
C ASP A 11 15.01 6.18 20.99
N ALA A 12 15.43 7.38 20.66
CA ALA A 12 16.82 7.81 20.77
C ALA A 12 17.29 7.91 22.23
N ALA A 13 16.39 8.13 23.19
CA ALA A 13 16.76 8.24 24.61
C ALA A 13 17.15 6.88 25.21
N THR A 14 16.45 5.82 24.82
CA THR A 14 16.70 4.45 25.28
C THR A 14 17.54 3.63 24.30
N ASN A 15 17.82 4.15 23.11
CA ASN A 15 18.47 3.47 21.99
C ASN A 15 17.77 2.15 21.60
N LYS A 16 16.43 2.12 21.67
CA LYS A 16 15.61 0.94 21.38
C LYS A 16 14.52 1.24 20.36
N ARG A 17 14.06 0.20 19.70
CA ARG A 17 12.85 0.26 18.89
C ARG A 17 11.62 0.32 19.80
N ASP A 18 10.69 1.22 19.45
CA ASP A 18 9.36 1.40 20.05
C ASP A 18 8.33 1.29 18.93
N ASP A 19 8.41 0.16 18.17
CA ASP A 19 7.49 -0.09 17.07
C ASP A 19 6.05 -0.24 17.61
N ARG A 20 5.06 0.30 16.90
CA ARG A 20 3.66 0.26 17.31
C ARG A 20 2.78 -0.32 16.23
N LEU A 21 1.88 -1.20 16.63
CA LEU A 21 0.79 -1.64 15.78
C LEU A 21 -0.34 -0.60 15.89
N ILE A 22 -0.75 -0.08 14.76
CA ILE A 22 -1.89 0.83 14.65
C ILE A 22 -3.01 0.10 13.93
N VAL A 23 -4.19 0.08 14.57
CA VAL A 23 -5.37 -0.63 14.10
C VAL A 23 -6.48 0.37 13.84
N ARG A 24 -7.09 0.33 12.66
CA ARG A 24 -8.33 1.03 12.37
C ARG A 24 -9.52 0.12 12.59
N THR A 25 -10.52 0.62 13.30
CA THR A 25 -11.77 -0.09 13.59
C THR A 25 -12.85 0.18 12.54
N THR A 26 -13.97 -0.53 12.63
CA THR A 26 -15.16 -0.31 11.79
C THR A 26 -15.79 1.08 11.99
N ASP A 27 -15.58 1.70 13.16
CA ASP A 27 -16.03 3.05 13.46
C ASP A 27 -15.11 4.15 12.91
N ASN A 28 -14.11 3.73 12.11
CA ASN A 28 -13.10 4.60 11.49
C ASN A 28 -12.16 5.29 12.49
N GLU A 29 -12.06 4.78 13.70
CA GLU A 29 -11.14 5.24 14.73
C GLU A 29 -9.85 4.43 14.71
N TYR A 30 -8.77 5.07 15.17
CA TYR A 30 -7.46 4.43 15.25
C TYR A 30 -7.02 4.18 16.68
N TYR A 31 -6.45 3.02 16.89
CA TYR A 31 -5.90 2.58 18.17
C TYR A 31 -4.47 2.08 17.96
N GLU A 32 -3.63 2.25 18.97
CA GLU A 32 -2.26 1.79 18.94
C GLU A 32 -1.89 0.91 20.14
N THR A 33 -0.93 0.01 19.94
CA THR A 33 -0.23 -0.69 21.01
C THR A 33 1.26 -0.83 20.67
N SER A 34 2.12 -0.76 21.68
CA SER A 34 3.56 -1.03 21.56
C SER A 34 3.93 -2.48 21.96
N VAL A 35 2.97 -3.22 22.48
CA VAL A 35 3.12 -4.60 22.93
C VAL A 35 2.33 -5.50 21.98
N PHE A 36 2.94 -6.60 21.56
CA PHE A 36 2.36 -7.52 20.55
C PHE A 36 2.01 -8.87 21.19
N THR A 37 1.44 -8.83 22.40
CA THR A 37 1.02 -10.02 23.13
C THR A 37 -0.49 -10.12 23.25
N VAL A 38 -0.99 -11.35 23.43
CA VAL A 38 -2.43 -11.57 23.63
C VAL A 38 -2.87 -10.95 24.94
N GLY A 39 -3.96 -10.16 24.89
CA GLY A 39 -4.52 -9.51 26.06
C GLY A 39 -4.07 -8.06 26.28
N ASP A 40 -3.28 -7.51 25.38
CA ASP A 40 -2.85 -6.11 25.45
C ASP A 40 -4.00 -5.13 25.25
N THR A 41 -3.86 -3.97 25.88
CA THR A 41 -4.78 -2.85 25.73
C THR A 41 -4.32 -1.95 24.61
N PHE A 42 -5.26 -1.61 23.72
CA PHE A 42 -5.05 -0.62 22.68
C PHE A 42 -5.45 0.77 23.19
N ARG A 43 -4.58 1.74 22.96
CA ARG A 43 -4.83 3.15 23.26
C ARG A 43 -5.40 3.84 22.02
N LYS A 44 -6.51 4.57 22.19
CA LYS A 44 -7.09 5.37 21.10
C LYS A 44 -6.17 6.53 20.75
N ILE A 45 -5.92 6.73 19.45
CA ILE A 45 -5.26 7.93 18.92
C ILE A 45 -6.38 8.97 18.70
N VAL A 46 -6.50 9.89 19.66
CA VAL A 46 -7.58 10.87 19.66
C VAL A 46 -7.49 11.79 18.44
N ASN A 47 -8.62 12.04 17.78
CA ASN A 47 -8.76 12.87 16.57
C ASN A 47 -8.11 12.32 15.29
N LEU A 48 -7.49 11.14 15.31
CA LEU A 48 -7.13 10.46 14.08
C LEU A 48 -8.35 9.66 13.59
N ALA A 49 -8.84 10.01 12.42
CA ALA A 49 -9.97 9.35 11.80
C ALA A 49 -9.78 9.20 10.29
N ALA A 50 -10.38 8.17 9.72
CA ALA A 50 -10.40 7.93 8.28
C ALA A 50 -11.81 8.00 7.72
N ALA A 51 -11.89 8.21 6.40
CA ALA A 51 -13.13 8.03 5.65
C ALA A 51 -12.80 7.40 4.29
N GLY A 52 -13.41 6.26 3.99
CA GLY A 52 -13.06 5.45 2.82
C GLY A 52 -11.80 4.61 3.04
N LYS A 53 -11.11 4.29 1.96
CA LYS A 53 -9.84 3.57 1.98
C LYS A 53 -8.75 4.43 2.62
N ASP A 54 -7.93 3.84 3.47
CA ASP A 54 -6.81 4.51 4.11
C ASP A 54 -5.45 4.00 3.62
N CYS A 55 -4.44 4.82 3.82
CA CYS A 55 -3.06 4.48 3.54
C CYS A 55 -2.13 5.10 4.59
N SER A 56 -0.97 4.51 4.75
CA SER A 56 0.03 4.98 5.70
C SER A 56 1.46 4.77 5.21
N ALA A 57 2.37 5.53 5.78
CA ALA A 57 3.80 5.34 5.63
C ALA A 57 4.53 5.78 6.92
N CYS A 58 5.80 5.40 7.05
CA CYS A 58 6.68 5.93 8.08
C CYS A 58 7.65 6.92 7.45
N TYR A 59 7.91 8.02 8.15
CA TYR A 59 8.82 9.07 7.68
C TYR A 59 9.66 9.56 8.84
N ARG A 60 10.93 9.90 8.60
CA ARG A 60 11.78 10.53 9.59
C ARG A 60 11.93 12.02 9.30
N TYR A 61 11.47 12.86 10.22
CA TYR A 61 11.45 14.31 10.06
C TYR A 61 11.95 15.01 11.31
N ASN A 62 12.91 15.92 11.16
CA ASN A 62 13.48 16.69 12.27
C ASN A 62 13.91 15.80 13.46
N GLY A 63 14.54 14.65 13.15
CA GLY A 63 15.03 13.72 14.17
C GLY A 63 13.96 12.84 14.82
N LYS A 64 12.68 12.99 14.45
CA LYS A 64 11.54 12.19 14.93
C LYS A 64 11.04 11.23 13.86
N ASP A 65 10.64 10.05 14.28
CA ASP A 65 9.91 9.13 13.41
C ASP A 65 8.43 9.52 13.45
N LEU A 66 7.82 9.62 12.28
CA LEU A 66 6.43 9.98 12.08
C LEU A 66 5.68 8.81 11.45
N PHE A 67 4.51 8.51 11.97
CA PHE A 67 3.48 7.78 11.29
C PHE A 67 2.66 8.77 10.45
N LEU A 68 2.62 8.53 9.16
CA LEU A 68 1.84 9.29 8.19
C LEU A 68 0.55 8.51 7.92
N ALA A 69 -0.59 9.18 8.01
CA ALA A 69 -1.88 8.57 7.74
C ALA A 69 -2.73 9.47 6.86
N SER A 70 -3.39 8.90 5.87
CA SER A 70 -4.39 9.59 5.05
C SER A 70 -5.50 8.63 4.65
N SER A 71 -6.59 9.17 4.13
CA SER A 71 -7.69 8.37 3.61
C SER A 71 -8.41 9.09 2.47
N GLU A 72 -9.12 8.31 1.66
CA GLU A 72 -9.78 8.73 0.43
C GLU A 72 -10.66 9.98 0.57
N ARG A 73 -11.36 10.12 1.70
CA ARG A 73 -12.27 11.25 2.00
C ARG A 73 -11.94 11.92 3.33
N GLY A 74 -10.77 11.63 3.89
CA GLY A 74 -10.27 12.19 5.13
C GLY A 74 -9.13 13.18 4.88
N PHE A 75 -8.39 13.43 5.95
CA PHE A 75 -7.26 14.35 5.92
C PHE A 75 -5.94 13.60 5.94
N PHE A 76 -4.86 14.33 5.70
CA PHE A 76 -3.51 13.84 5.93
C PHE A 76 -3.06 14.26 7.33
N TYR A 77 -2.51 13.28 8.06
CA TYR A 77 -2.02 13.46 9.42
C TYR A 77 -0.58 13.01 9.56
N THR A 78 0.16 13.68 10.43
CA THR A 78 1.44 13.23 10.96
C THR A 78 1.31 12.95 12.45
N TYR A 79 1.89 11.83 12.93
CA TYR A 79 1.82 11.39 14.31
C TYR A 79 3.18 10.89 14.78
N ASP A 80 3.73 11.44 15.88
CA ASP A 80 5.05 11.07 16.41
C ASP A 80 4.99 10.04 17.57
N GLY A 81 3.79 9.48 17.81
CA GLY A 81 3.51 8.59 18.94
C GLY A 81 2.96 9.32 20.17
N THR A 82 2.88 10.65 20.12
CA THR A 82 2.36 11.48 21.21
C THR A 82 1.48 12.61 20.64
N THR A 83 2.00 13.32 19.65
CA THR A 83 1.35 14.49 19.04
C THR A 83 0.81 14.12 17.68
N LEU A 84 -0.47 14.36 17.46
CA LEU A 84 -1.13 14.26 16.17
C LEU A 84 -1.26 15.66 15.56
N LYS A 85 -0.86 15.80 14.30
CA LYS A 85 -1.01 17.04 13.54
C LYS A 85 -1.75 16.76 12.25
N LYS A 86 -2.80 17.53 11.98
CA LYS A 86 -3.51 17.57 10.70
C LYS A 86 -2.79 18.53 9.76
N ILE A 87 -2.59 18.13 8.51
CA ILE A 87 -1.95 18.95 7.47
C ILE A 87 -3.02 19.43 6.50
N GLU A 88 -3.40 20.69 6.63
CA GLU A 88 -4.57 21.25 5.93
C GLU A 88 -4.39 21.39 4.41
N ASN A 89 -3.16 21.56 3.94
CA ASN A 89 -2.87 21.78 2.51
C ASN A 89 -2.43 20.51 1.78
N ALA A 90 -2.52 19.36 2.43
CA ALA A 90 -2.23 18.07 1.80
C ALA A 90 -3.47 17.51 1.10
N PRO A 91 -3.30 16.80 -0.03
CA PRO A 91 -4.40 16.15 -0.69
C PRO A 91 -4.89 14.90 0.07
N ASN A 92 -6.10 14.44 -0.24
CA ASN A 92 -6.64 13.18 0.28
C ASN A 92 -6.01 12.01 -0.47
N MET A 93 -5.20 11.22 0.22
CA MET A 93 -4.39 10.19 -0.43
C MET A 93 -5.06 8.81 -0.36
N THR A 94 -4.94 8.04 -1.43
CA THR A 94 -5.44 6.65 -1.52
C THR A 94 -4.32 5.62 -1.47
N SER A 95 -3.11 6.01 -1.81
CA SER A 95 -1.88 5.26 -1.51
C SER A 95 -0.70 6.23 -1.35
N MET A 96 0.33 5.82 -0.62
CA MET A 96 1.54 6.63 -0.48
C MET A 96 2.77 5.74 -0.29
N CYS A 97 3.92 6.26 -0.70
CA CYS A 97 5.23 5.71 -0.36
C CYS A 97 6.24 6.84 -0.13
N VAL A 98 7.31 6.53 0.58
CA VAL A 98 8.41 7.46 0.83
C VAL A 98 9.64 7.06 0.01
N HIS A 99 10.15 7.98 -0.77
CA HIS A 99 11.35 7.79 -1.57
C HIS A 99 12.14 9.09 -1.68
N ALA A 100 13.47 9.02 -1.52
CA ALA A 100 14.39 10.16 -1.61
C ALA A 100 13.85 11.39 -0.86
N GLU A 101 13.51 11.20 0.42
CA GLU A 101 13.03 12.24 1.36
C GLU A 101 11.74 12.96 0.92
N ARG A 102 10.99 12.39 -0.02
CA ARG A 102 9.66 12.87 -0.46
C ARG A 102 8.60 11.79 -0.25
N ILE A 103 7.37 12.24 -0.04
CA ILE A 103 6.19 11.37 -0.10
C ILE A 103 5.66 11.43 -1.54
N PHE A 104 5.43 10.28 -2.16
CA PHE A 104 4.69 10.16 -3.42
C PHE A 104 3.33 9.54 -3.12
N ALA A 105 2.28 10.08 -3.72
CA ALA A 105 0.91 9.66 -3.40
C ALA A 105 -0.02 9.67 -4.62
N THR A 106 -0.96 8.71 -4.63
CA THR A 106 -2.17 8.80 -5.44
C THR A 106 -3.24 9.53 -4.66
N VAL A 107 -4.06 10.33 -5.33
CA VAL A 107 -5.00 11.25 -4.70
C VAL A 107 -6.42 10.95 -5.14
N SER A 108 -7.34 11.02 -4.20
CA SER A 108 -8.77 10.85 -4.47
C SER A 108 -9.28 12.00 -5.36
N GLY A 109 -10.00 11.62 -6.43
CA GLY A 109 -10.53 12.59 -7.39
C GLY A 109 -9.55 13.06 -8.46
N GLU A 110 -8.24 12.79 -8.34
CA GLU A 110 -7.21 13.14 -9.32
C GLU A 110 -6.49 11.89 -9.82
N GLN A 111 -7.21 11.01 -10.48
CA GLN A 111 -6.75 9.67 -10.84
C GLN A 111 -5.77 9.63 -12.03
N ASN A 112 -5.43 10.78 -12.59
CA ASN A 112 -4.40 10.92 -13.62
C ASN A 112 -3.11 11.55 -13.07
N LYS A 113 -2.98 11.71 -11.74
CA LYS A 113 -1.83 12.38 -11.13
C LYS A 113 -1.15 11.54 -10.05
N VAL A 114 0.15 11.71 -9.97
CA VAL A 114 0.94 11.33 -8.80
C VAL A 114 1.44 12.60 -8.14
N TRP A 115 0.98 12.86 -6.94
CA TRP A 115 1.43 13.99 -6.12
C TRP A 115 2.70 13.65 -5.36
N PHE A 116 3.53 14.65 -5.09
CA PHE A 116 4.69 14.52 -4.22
C PHE A 116 4.82 15.72 -3.27
N SER A 117 5.30 15.44 -2.05
CA SER A 117 5.58 16.47 -1.05
C SER A 117 6.84 17.28 -1.41
N ALA A 118 7.04 18.41 -0.74
CA ALA A 118 8.33 19.08 -0.77
C ALA A 118 9.44 18.15 -0.25
N ASP A 119 10.65 18.43 -0.72
CA ASP A 119 11.85 17.71 -0.31
C ASP A 119 12.12 17.92 1.19
N PHE A 120 12.51 16.85 1.90
CA PHE A 120 12.74 16.84 3.35
C PHE A 120 11.59 17.41 4.21
N ASN A 121 10.38 17.62 3.65
CA ASN A 121 9.26 18.18 4.41
C ASN A 121 7.93 17.48 4.08
N PRO A 122 7.53 16.50 4.88
CA PRO A 122 6.29 15.73 4.66
C PRO A 122 5.01 16.55 4.89
N GLU A 123 5.14 17.75 5.47
CA GLU A 123 4.00 18.61 5.80
C GLU A 123 3.75 19.70 4.74
N ASN A 124 4.68 19.90 3.81
CA ASN A 124 4.53 20.91 2.76
C ASN A 124 4.06 20.28 1.44
N TRP A 125 2.84 20.62 1.05
CA TRP A 125 2.16 20.18 -0.18
C TRP A 125 1.80 21.36 -1.10
N LYS A 126 2.37 22.54 -0.83
CA LYS A 126 2.17 23.72 -1.69
C LYS A 126 2.97 23.55 -2.98
N VAL A 127 2.26 23.54 -4.10
CA VAL A 127 2.89 23.45 -5.44
C VAL A 127 3.76 24.67 -5.69
N SER A 128 5.04 24.42 -5.95
CA SER A 128 6.03 25.47 -6.29
C SER A 128 7.23 24.81 -6.99
N GLY A 129 8.06 25.62 -7.67
CA GLY A 129 9.23 25.12 -8.42
C GLY A 129 10.20 24.27 -7.62
N ASP A 130 10.41 24.60 -6.31
CA ASP A 130 11.31 23.88 -5.41
C ASP A 130 10.55 23.11 -4.31
N GLY A 131 9.23 23.09 -4.36
CA GLY A 131 8.38 22.53 -3.32
C GLY A 131 7.73 21.21 -3.69
N ALA A 132 6.47 21.10 -3.31
CA ALA A 132 5.60 20.01 -3.71
C ALA A 132 5.10 20.20 -5.14
N GLY A 133 4.59 19.12 -5.73
CA GLY A 133 4.05 19.17 -7.08
C GLY A 133 3.31 17.88 -7.43
N TYR A 134 3.08 17.71 -8.71
CA TYR A 134 2.48 16.49 -9.24
C TYR A 134 3.02 16.16 -10.63
N ILE A 135 2.87 14.91 -11.04
CA ILE A 135 3.18 14.40 -12.38
C ILE A 135 1.86 13.98 -13.00
N ASP A 136 1.56 14.50 -14.19
CA ASP A 136 0.36 14.14 -14.96
C ASP A 136 0.59 12.91 -15.84
N PHE A 137 -0.44 12.08 -15.97
CA PHE A 137 -0.50 10.87 -16.78
C PHE A 137 -1.74 10.94 -17.68
N ASP A 138 -1.60 11.55 -18.85
CA ASP A 138 -2.69 11.81 -19.79
C ASP A 138 -2.74 10.83 -20.96
N ASP A 139 -2.05 9.69 -20.87
CA ASP A 139 -2.02 8.65 -21.88
C ASP A 139 -3.05 7.53 -21.63
N GLU A 140 -3.10 6.52 -22.53
CA GLU A 140 -4.05 5.43 -22.50
C GLU A 140 -3.84 4.38 -21.39
N GLY A 141 -2.87 4.56 -20.47
CA GLY A 141 -2.60 3.60 -19.38
C GLY A 141 -3.69 3.51 -18.32
N GLY A 142 -4.72 4.34 -18.41
CA GLY A 142 -5.83 4.38 -17.46
C GLY A 142 -5.48 5.16 -16.18
N LYS A 143 -6.24 4.92 -15.12
CA LYS A 143 -6.10 5.63 -13.86
C LYS A 143 -4.84 5.22 -13.11
N VAL A 144 -4.23 6.15 -12.42
CA VAL A 144 -3.20 5.84 -11.41
C VAL A 144 -3.89 5.24 -10.19
N ILE A 145 -3.53 4.00 -9.85
CA ILE A 145 -4.21 3.21 -8.81
C ILE A 145 -3.37 2.99 -7.56
N LYS A 146 -2.05 2.96 -7.68
CA LYS A 146 -1.15 2.79 -6.53
C LYS A 146 0.26 3.25 -6.84
N VAL A 147 0.95 3.76 -5.83
CA VAL A 147 2.39 4.02 -5.84
C VAL A 147 3.10 3.13 -4.84
N VAL A 148 4.26 2.59 -5.24
CA VAL A 148 5.04 1.68 -4.41
C VAL A 148 6.53 2.03 -4.54
N LYS A 149 7.20 2.20 -3.41
CA LYS A 149 8.66 2.28 -3.40
C LYS A 149 9.23 0.86 -3.51
N PHE A 150 10.03 0.64 -4.55
CA PHE A 150 10.71 -0.63 -4.74
C PHE A 150 12.11 -0.39 -5.32
N LEU A 151 13.12 -1.06 -4.76
CA LEU A 151 14.54 -0.76 -5.03
C LEU A 151 14.79 0.75 -4.82
N ASN A 152 15.37 1.40 -5.82
CA ASN A 152 15.70 2.84 -5.79
C ASN A 152 14.74 3.69 -6.63
N TYR A 153 13.49 3.25 -6.80
CA TYR A 153 12.51 3.92 -7.66
C TYR A 153 11.13 3.94 -7.02
N VAL A 154 10.26 4.80 -7.55
CA VAL A 154 8.83 4.75 -7.31
C VAL A 154 8.18 4.07 -8.51
N TYR A 155 7.45 2.98 -8.27
CA TYR A 155 6.64 2.31 -9.28
C TYR A 155 5.22 2.82 -9.19
N ILE A 156 4.71 3.26 -10.32
CA ILE A 156 3.39 3.85 -10.49
C ILE A 156 2.56 2.80 -11.22
N PHE A 157 1.61 2.24 -10.50
CA PHE A 157 0.66 1.28 -11.06
C PHE A 157 -0.57 2.03 -11.58
N ARG A 158 -0.96 1.68 -12.79
CA ARG A 158 -2.15 2.20 -13.46
C ARG A 158 -3.13 1.06 -13.73
N ASP A 159 -4.35 1.38 -14.18
CA ASP A 159 -5.32 0.34 -14.55
C ASP A 159 -4.72 -0.67 -15.53
N PHE A 160 -3.93 -0.20 -16.51
CA PHE A 160 -3.40 -1.00 -17.61
C PHE A 160 -1.88 -0.83 -17.83
N GLY A 161 -1.13 -0.64 -16.77
CA GLY A 161 0.30 -0.50 -16.91
C GLY A 161 1.07 -0.26 -15.63
N VAL A 162 2.39 -0.30 -15.77
CA VAL A 162 3.32 0.04 -14.69
C VAL A 162 4.40 0.94 -15.26
N GLU A 163 4.65 2.03 -14.58
CA GLU A 163 5.68 2.99 -14.90
C GLU A 163 6.66 3.10 -13.74
N ARG A 164 7.89 3.44 -14.06
CA ARG A 164 8.96 3.65 -13.09
C ARG A 164 9.36 5.10 -13.09
N LEU A 165 9.24 5.73 -11.95
CA LEU A 165 9.68 7.09 -11.72
C LEU A 165 11.07 7.07 -11.07
N THR A 166 12.02 7.73 -11.71
CA THR A 166 13.31 8.13 -11.14
C THR A 166 13.13 9.52 -10.54
N ALA A 167 13.26 9.63 -9.23
CA ALA A 167 12.97 10.86 -8.52
C ALA A 167 14.05 11.13 -7.45
N PHE A 168 15.22 11.57 -7.93
CA PHE A 168 16.32 12.01 -7.09
C PHE A 168 16.60 13.50 -7.36
N GLY A 169 16.89 14.27 -6.31
CA GLY A 169 17.22 15.68 -6.43
C GLY A 169 16.02 16.58 -6.74
N ALA A 170 16.22 17.55 -7.64
CA ALA A 170 15.19 18.50 -8.01
C ALA A 170 14.07 17.85 -8.82
N GLN A 171 12.86 18.41 -8.73
CA GLN A 171 11.70 17.88 -9.49
C GLN A 171 11.89 17.98 -11.02
N THR A 172 12.74 18.90 -11.50
CA THR A 172 13.11 19.01 -12.92
C THR A 172 13.88 17.81 -13.45
N ASP A 173 14.50 17.04 -12.55
CA ASP A 173 15.29 15.85 -12.87
C ASP A 173 14.46 14.56 -12.82
N PHE A 174 13.18 14.68 -12.49
CA PHE A 174 12.29 13.54 -12.45
C PHE A 174 12.06 12.99 -13.86
N SER A 175 12.16 11.68 -14.00
CA SER A 175 11.91 11.01 -15.28
C SER A 175 11.03 9.77 -15.08
N VAL A 176 10.06 9.62 -15.97
CA VAL A 176 9.14 8.48 -15.99
C VAL A 176 9.48 7.58 -17.17
N SER A 177 9.59 6.28 -16.92
CA SER A 177 9.82 5.25 -17.93
C SER A 177 8.72 4.21 -17.86
N LYS A 178 8.09 3.92 -18.97
CA LYS A 178 7.11 2.85 -19.10
C LYS A 178 7.82 1.49 -18.99
N ILE A 179 7.38 0.66 -18.04
CA ILE A 179 7.94 -0.67 -17.77
C ILE A 179 7.05 -1.77 -18.35
N TYR A 180 5.73 -1.59 -18.21
CA TYR A 180 4.79 -2.62 -18.61
C TYR A 180 3.49 -2.00 -19.12
N THR A 181 2.97 -2.53 -20.22
CA THR A 181 1.61 -2.28 -20.72
C THR A 181 0.81 -3.55 -20.50
N ALA A 182 -0.25 -3.46 -19.71
CA ALA A 182 -1.12 -4.57 -19.43
C ALA A 182 -2.29 -4.62 -20.42
N SER A 183 -2.61 -5.83 -20.90
CA SER A 183 -3.84 -6.11 -21.65
C SER A 183 -5.06 -6.20 -20.74
N ALA A 184 -4.83 -6.42 -19.43
CA ALA A 184 -5.84 -6.69 -18.44
C ALA A 184 -5.67 -5.75 -17.23
N ARG A 185 -6.78 -5.44 -16.57
CA ARG A 185 -6.81 -4.55 -15.41
C ARG A 185 -5.98 -5.11 -14.25
N ILE A 186 -5.26 -4.20 -13.58
CA ILE A 186 -4.48 -4.47 -12.36
C ILE A 186 -5.34 -4.13 -11.14
N TYR A 187 -5.30 -4.99 -10.11
CA TYR A 187 -6.04 -4.82 -8.86
C TYR A 187 -5.16 -4.19 -7.77
N PRO A 188 -5.45 -2.96 -7.31
CA PRO A 188 -4.53 -2.17 -6.47
C PRO A 188 -4.23 -2.80 -5.11
N ASP A 189 -5.21 -3.48 -4.49
CA ASP A 189 -5.06 -4.06 -3.16
C ASP A 189 -4.26 -5.36 -3.14
N THR A 190 -3.89 -5.85 -4.32
CA THR A 190 -3.05 -7.04 -4.50
C THR A 190 -1.59 -6.72 -4.80
N ILE A 191 -1.23 -5.45 -4.97
CA ILE A 191 0.13 -5.03 -5.30
C ILE A 191 0.98 -5.03 -4.04
N VAL A 192 1.96 -5.93 -3.96
CA VAL A 192 2.80 -6.15 -2.78
C VAL A 192 4.28 -6.22 -3.17
N PRO A 193 5.13 -5.33 -2.64
CA PRO A 193 6.57 -5.46 -2.77
C PRO A 193 7.09 -6.56 -1.84
N LEU A 194 7.88 -7.49 -2.39
CA LEU A 194 8.50 -8.62 -1.71
C LEU A 194 10.00 -8.59 -1.94
N GLY A 195 10.76 -7.87 -1.10
CA GLY A 195 12.21 -7.87 -1.18
C GLY A 195 12.80 -7.56 -2.55
N ASP A 196 12.87 -8.56 -3.42
CA ASP A 196 13.48 -8.52 -4.75
C ASP A 196 12.49 -8.38 -5.92
N ARG A 197 11.17 -8.32 -5.63
CA ARG A 197 10.11 -8.27 -6.66
C ARG A 197 8.84 -7.60 -6.14
N ILE A 198 7.97 -7.21 -7.07
CA ILE A 198 6.59 -6.83 -6.76
C ILE A 198 5.66 -7.88 -7.37
N VAL A 199 4.75 -8.43 -6.56
CA VAL A 199 3.72 -9.35 -7.03
C VAL A 199 2.38 -8.64 -7.02
N PHE A 200 1.57 -8.86 -8.05
CA PHE A 200 0.25 -8.26 -8.19
C PHE A 200 -0.69 -9.13 -9.03
N LEU A 201 -1.98 -8.96 -8.82
CA LEU A 201 -3.02 -9.66 -9.55
C LEU A 201 -3.56 -8.81 -10.69
N THR A 202 -3.81 -9.43 -11.82
CA THR A 202 -4.55 -8.89 -12.96
C THR A 202 -5.79 -9.75 -13.25
N GLU A 203 -6.63 -9.31 -14.19
CA GLU A 203 -7.73 -10.16 -14.67
C GLU A 203 -7.23 -11.51 -15.24
N GLU A 204 -6.04 -11.53 -15.84
CA GLU A 204 -5.42 -12.73 -16.44
C GLU A 204 -4.70 -13.63 -15.43
N GLY A 205 -4.49 -13.18 -14.19
CA GLY A 205 -3.77 -13.94 -13.16
C GLY A 205 -2.67 -13.15 -12.47
N LEU A 206 -1.79 -13.87 -11.77
CA LEU A 206 -0.69 -13.28 -11.01
C LEU A 206 0.48 -12.91 -11.91
N LYS A 207 1.00 -11.73 -11.67
CA LYS A 207 2.19 -11.18 -12.33
C LYS A 207 3.28 -10.87 -11.30
N CYS A 208 4.52 -10.95 -11.74
CA CYS A 208 5.71 -10.61 -10.96
C CYS A 208 6.56 -9.61 -11.72
N LEU A 209 6.90 -8.49 -11.10
CA LEU A 209 7.81 -7.46 -11.62
C LEU A 209 9.13 -7.52 -10.84
N ASP A 210 10.23 -7.73 -11.55
CA ASP A 210 11.60 -7.76 -10.98
C ASP A 210 12.29 -6.38 -10.95
N GLY A 211 11.59 -5.35 -11.37
CA GLY A 211 12.09 -3.98 -11.51
C GLY A 211 12.24 -3.54 -12.98
N TYR A 212 12.29 -4.46 -13.91
CA TYR A 212 12.43 -4.20 -15.34
C TYR A 212 11.44 -4.98 -16.19
N ASN A 213 11.17 -6.22 -15.82
CA ASN A 213 10.33 -7.13 -16.60
C ASN A 213 9.14 -7.62 -15.77
N VAL A 214 8.01 -7.80 -16.45
CA VAL A 214 6.82 -8.41 -15.86
C VAL A 214 6.62 -9.79 -16.45
N GLN A 215 6.46 -10.78 -15.58
CA GLN A 215 6.27 -12.19 -15.95
C GLN A 215 4.98 -12.72 -15.33
N ASN A 216 4.34 -13.67 -16.00
CA ASN A 216 3.26 -14.46 -15.41
C ASN A 216 3.86 -15.44 -14.41
N ILE A 217 3.21 -15.57 -13.27
CA ILE A 217 3.55 -16.56 -12.27
C ILE A 217 2.28 -17.34 -11.90
N PHE A 218 2.44 -18.65 -11.58
CA PHE A 218 1.32 -19.52 -11.21
C PHE A 218 0.17 -19.49 -12.22
N ALA A 219 0.47 -19.80 -13.48
CA ALA A 219 -0.51 -19.77 -14.58
C ALA A 219 -1.78 -20.59 -14.26
N ASP A 220 -1.62 -21.75 -13.62
CA ASP A 220 -2.73 -22.65 -13.26
C ASP A 220 -3.67 -22.02 -12.21
N LEU A 221 -3.22 -21.04 -11.43
CA LEU A 221 -4.06 -20.38 -10.43
C LEU A 221 -5.20 -19.58 -11.08
N SER A 222 -4.98 -19.07 -12.30
CA SER A 222 -6.00 -18.29 -13.00
C SER A 222 -7.31 -19.04 -13.20
N ASP A 223 -7.24 -20.37 -13.36
CA ASP A 223 -8.40 -21.24 -13.58
C ASP A 223 -9.27 -21.40 -12.33
N PHE A 224 -8.69 -21.14 -11.16
CA PHE A 224 -9.38 -21.22 -9.88
C PHE A 224 -9.86 -19.87 -9.36
N LEU A 225 -9.41 -18.77 -9.94
CA LEU A 225 -9.84 -17.43 -9.51
C LEU A 225 -11.19 -17.09 -10.14
N SER A 226 -12.10 -16.56 -9.31
CA SER A 226 -13.35 -15.99 -9.81
C SER A 226 -13.08 -14.91 -10.85
N SER A 227 -13.99 -14.76 -11.81
CA SER A 227 -13.96 -13.62 -12.75
C SER A 227 -14.04 -12.27 -12.03
N ASP A 228 -14.74 -12.20 -10.90
CA ASP A 228 -14.77 -11.01 -10.06
C ASP A 228 -13.64 -11.03 -9.02
N LYS A 229 -12.61 -10.25 -9.29
CA LYS A 229 -11.42 -10.10 -8.45
C LYS A 229 -11.36 -8.74 -7.73
N ARG A 230 -12.45 -7.95 -7.77
CA ARG A 230 -12.47 -6.56 -7.23
C ARG A 230 -12.21 -6.49 -5.73
N ASN A 231 -12.57 -7.54 -4.99
CA ASN A 231 -12.37 -7.64 -3.56
C ASN A 231 -11.09 -8.42 -3.19
N ALA A 232 -10.26 -8.77 -4.17
CA ALA A 232 -9.01 -9.44 -3.90
C ALA A 232 -8.06 -8.49 -3.15
N VAL A 233 -7.44 -9.02 -2.09
CA VAL A 233 -6.46 -8.32 -1.28
C VAL A 233 -5.25 -9.20 -1.05
N ALA A 234 -4.08 -8.59 -0.92
CA ALA A 234 -2.87 -9.33 -0.63
C ALA A 234 -1.97 -8.63 0.37
N THR A 235 -1.13 -9.42 1.00
CA THR A 235 -0.06 -8.94 1.87
C THR A 235 1.20 -9.77 1.68
N GLY A 236 2.33 -9.25 2.13
CA GLY A 236 3.62 -9.92 2.10
C GLY A 236 4.24 -10.07 3.47
N MET A 237 4.79 -11.24 3.76
CA MET A 237 5.53 -11.51 4.98
C MET A 237 6.60 -12.56 4.70
N ASP A 238 7.83 -12.31 5.16
CA ASP A 238 8.97 -13.23 5.02
C ASP A 238 9.20 -13.74 3.58
N GLY A 239 9.10 -12.82 2.61
CA GLY A 239 9.26 -13.13 1.19
C GLY A 239 8.13 -13.94 0.56
N LYS A 240 7.04 -14.18 1.30
CA LYS A 240 5.84 -14.90 0.84
C LYS A 240 4.74 -13.91 0.51
N TYR A 241 4.00 -14.21 -0.54
CA TYR A 241 2.81 -13.48 -0.96
C TYR A 241 1.57 -14.22 -0.49
N PHE A 242 0.70 -13.54 0.22
CA PHE A 242 -0.57 -14.08 0.69
C PHE A 242 -1.69 -13.35 -0.04
N LEU A 243 -2.51 -14.10 -0.77
CA LEU A 243 -3.64 -13.59 -1.54
C LEU A 243 -4.94 -14.11 -0.92
N ALA A 244 -5.87 -13.20 -0.64
CA ALA A 244 -7.26 -13.52 -0.37
C ALA A 244 -8.10 -13.05 -1.56
N ALA A 245 -8.77 -13.98 -2.21
CA ALA A 245 -9.60 -13.73 -3.39
C ALA A 245 -10.74 -14.73 -3.45
N ASN A 246 -11.80 -14.39 -4.19
CA ASN A 246 -12.87 -15.35 -4.48
C ASN A 246 -12.34 -16.43 -5.43
N MET A 247 -12.55 -17.69 -5.08
CA MET A 247 -12.12 -18.81 -5.88
C MET A 247 -13.33 -19.62 -6.35
N VAL A 248 -13.20 -20.20 -7.53
CA VAL A 248 -14.17 -21.13 -8.10
C VAL A 248 -13.46 -22.47 -8.26
N PHE A 249 -13.93 -23.48 -7.55
CA PHE A 249 -13.41 -24.83 -7.70
C PHE A 249 -14.35 -25.61 -8.60
N PRO A 250 -13.83 -26.33 -9.62
CA PRO A 250 -14.60 -27.36 -10.30
C PRO A 250 -15.15 -28.35 -9.28
N GLY A 251 -16.39 -28.81 -9.46
CA GLY A 251 -17.06 -29.64 -8.48
C GLY A 251 -16.26 -30.89 -7.99
N ASP A 252 -15.56 -31.52 -8.92
CA ASP A 252 -14.71 -32.68 -8.63
C ASP A 252 -13.46 -32.33 -7.80
N PHE A 253 -12.95 -31.13 -7.94
CA PHE A 253 -11.78 -30.65 -7.17
C PHE A 253 -12.16 -30.32 -5.72
N ALA A 254 -13.32 -29.70 -5.52
CA ALA A 254 -13.80 -29.37 -4.19
C ALA A 254 -14.00 -30.61 -3.32
N VAL A 255 -14.51 -31.70 -3.90
CA VAL A 255 -14.68 -32.96 -3.19
C VAL A 255 -13.35 -33.59 -2.82
N LYS A 256 -12.41 -33.68 -3.75
CA LYS A 256 -11.07 -34.25 -3.50
C LYS A 256 -10.28 -33.41 -2.45
N PHE A 257 -10.32 -32.10 -2.55
CA PHE A 257 -9.64 -31.24 -1.58
C PHE A 257 -10.22 -31.37 -0.17
N LEU A 258 -11.53 -31.44 -0.04
CA LEU A 258 -12.19 -31.62 1.25
C LEU A 258 -11.90 -33.02 1.85
N ASP A 259 -11.81 -34.04 1.03
CA ASP A 259 -11.44 -35.38 1.47
C ASP A 259 -9.99 -35.44 1.94
N GLU A 260 -9.04 -34.83 1.20
CA GLU A 260 -7.62 -34.73 1.60
C GLU A 260 -7.43 -33.94 2.90
N VAL A 261 -8.12 -32.80 3.05
CA VAL A 261 -8.08 -32.02 4.28
C VAL A 261 -8.66 -32.76 5.46
N ARG A 262 -9.73 -33.51 5.25
CA ARG A 262 -10.36 -34.35 6.27
C ARG A 262 -9.45 -35.51 6.71
N ASP A 263 -8.78 -36.16 5.77
CA ASP A 263 -7.85 -37.25 6.05
C ASP A 263 -6.60 -36.78 6.79
N GLN A 264 -6.18 -35.51 6.62
CA GLN A 264 -5.11 -34.90 7.38
C GLN A 264 -5.52 -34.36 8.77
N GLY A 265 -6.78 -34.52 9.15
CA GLY A 265 -7.31 -34.07 10.45
C GLY A 265 -7.41 -32.56 10.61
N VAL A 266 -7.39 -31.82 9.54
CA VAL A 266 -7.58 -30.36 9.55
C VAL A 266 -9.07 -30.09 9.35
N TYR A 267 -9.76 -29.77 10.42
CA TYR A 267 -11.18 -29.42 10.36
C TYR A 267 -11.35 -27.90 10.42
N ASN A 268 -12.01 -27.33 9.42
CA ASN A 268 -12.61 -26.02 9.56
C ASN A 268 -14.07 -26.23 10.01
N THR A 269 -14.37 -25.91 11.27
CA THR A 269 -15.69 -26.09 11.89
C THR A 269 -16.64 -24.93 11.67
N ASN A 270 -16.25 -23.94 10.90
CA ASN A 270 -17.10 -22.80 10.57
C ASN A 270 -17.67 -22.99 9.16
N GLY A 271 -18.82 -23.64 9.10
CA GLY A 271 -19.67 -23.66 7.93
C GLY A 271 -20.38 -22.32 7.72
#